data_8c45496aa8e6b7690437caff596a0718
#
_entry.id   8c45496aa8e6b7690437caff596a0718
#
_cell.length_a   1.000
_cell.length_b   1.000
_cell.length_c   1.000
_cell.angle_alpha   90.00
_cell.angle_beta   90.00
_cell.angle_gamma   90.00
#
_symmetry.space_group_name_H-M   'P 1'
#
loop_
_entity.id
_entity.type
_entity.pdbx_description
1 polymer ?
#
loop_
_entity_poly.entity_id
_entity_poly.type
_entity_poly.pdbx_seq_one_letter_code
_entity_poly.pdbx_strand_id
1 'polypeptide(L)'
;MPFAPPPASAARPFRDSTGRSLADYSQPSVAVDTAVLTLAPRINPDPGAPPHRLSVLLVRRREGAGGPQWALPGTFLHQGERLADAVTRSLTEKAGVTGGHPAQLAVFDDPGRDERGWVLSVAHLAVIPYADLEGTLETQPERVRLTPVSRPGPLPYDHALIVAAARKELRRRYADRPDPEHLLGPRFTFRELRHIHQAIAGRNLQKDTFRRAMGPHLQGTGTLSSGTVGRPSQRFRRAR
;
A
#
# COMPACT_ATOMS: atom_id res chain seq x y z
N MET A 1 -7.96 -23.09 4.06
CA MET A 1 -9.21 -23.81 4.28
C MET A 1 -10.35 -22.85 4.06
N PRO A 2 -11.26 -23.06 3.09
CA PRO A 2 -12.44 -22.22 2.94
C PRO A 2 -13.32 -22.40 4.17
N PHE A 3 -13.77 -21.29 4.72
CA PHE A 3 -14.70 -21.27 5.86
C PHE A 3 -16.04 -21.80 5.37
N ALA A 4 -16.41 -23.02 5.77
CA ALA A 4 -17.74 -23.52 5.54
C ALA A 4 -18.73 -22.71 6.38
N PRO A 5 -19.84 -22.20 5.80
CA PRO A 5 -20.88 -21.55 6.60
C PRO A 5 -21.40 -22.55 7.63
N PRO A 6 -21.73 -22.10 8.85
CA PRO A 6 -22.32 -22.96 9.85
C PRO A 6 -23.62 -23.55 9.28
N PRO A 7 -23.96 -24.82 9.62
CA PRO A 7 -25.20 -25.44 9.19
C PRO A 7 -26.37 -24.56 9.65
N ALA A 8 -27.35 -24.40 8.75
CA ALA A 8 -28.56 -23.65 9.04
C ALA A 8 -29.32 -24.34 10.17
N SER A 9 -29.03 -23.96 11.39
CA SER A 9 -29.86 -24.28 12.55
C SER A 9 -31.18 -23.54 12.35
N ALA A 10 -32.31 -24.24 12.57
CA ALA A 10 -33.65 -23.68 12.58
C ALA A 10 -33.90 -22.76 13.80
N ALA A 11 -32.89 -21.90 14.13
CA ALA A 11 -33.03 -20.86 15.13
C ALA A 11 -34.00 -19.79 14.59
N ARG A 12 -34.95 -19.41 15.43
CA ARG A 12 -35.84 -18.27 15.14
C ARG A 12 -34.98 -17.11 14.65
N PRO A 13 -35.32 -16.45 13.51
CA PRO A 13 -34.52 -15.34 12.99
C PRO A 13 -34.41 -14.28 14.07
N PHE A 14 -33.18 -13.88 14.36
CA PHE A 14 -32.91 -12.79 15.32
C PHE A 14 -33.68 -11.54 14.86
N ARG A 15 -34.37 -10.89 15.80
CA ARG A 15 -35.03 -9.61 15.61
C ARG A 15 -34.49 -8.63 16.64
N ASP A 16 -34.28 -7.40 16.23
CA ASP A 16 -33.87 -6.33 17.14
C ASP A 16 -35.02 -5.86 18.02
N SER A 17 -34.77 -4.84 18.86
CA SER A 17 -35.76 -4.23 19.77
C SER A 17 -36.95 -3.59 19.04
N THR A 18 -36.85 -3.33 17.72
CA THR A 18 -37.94 -2.80 16.88
C THR A 18 -38.69 -3.91 16.12
N GLY A 19 -38.33 -5.17 16.34
CA GLY A 19 -38.90 -6.34 15.68
C GLY A 19 -38.38 -6.60 14.28
N ARG A 20 -37.32 -5.89 13.81
CA ARG A 20 -36.74 -6.04 12.49
C ARG A 20 -35.70 -7.16 12.46
N SER A 21 -35.67 -7.90 11.35
CA SER A 21 -34.58 -8.82 11.00
C SER A 21 -33.47 -8.10 10.24
N LEU A 22 -32.31 -8.73 10.06
CA LEU A 22 -31.23 -8.17 9.23
C LEU A 22 -31.66 -7.93 7.77
N ALA A 23 -32.60 -8.71 7.25
CA ALA A 23 -33.13 -8.53 5.91
C ALA A 23 -34.01 -7.27 5.74
N ASP A 24 -34.51 -6.72 6.84
CA ASP A 24 -35.33 -5.51 6.83
C ASP A 24 -34.50 -4.21 6.75
N TYR A 25 -33.16 -4.33 6.81
CA TYR A 25 -32.23 -3.22 6.66
C TYR A 25 -31.62 -3.18 5.25
N SER A 26 -31.53 -1.99 4.67
CA SER A 26 -30.76 -1.80 3.46
C SER A 26 -29.29 -2.17 3.70
N GLN A 27 -28.69 -2.89 2.77
CA GLN A 27 -27.32 -3.36 2.88
C GLN A 27 -26.43 -2.68 1.84
N PRO A 28 -25.30 -2.06 2.24
CA PRO A 28 -24.34 -1.57 1.31
C PRO A 28 -23.61 -2.72 0.62
N SER A 29 -23.18 -2.51 -0.61
CA SER A 29 -22.13 -3.34 -1.18
C SER A 29 -20.81 -3.02 -0.49
N VAL A 30 -20.04 -4.04 -0.11
CA VAL A 30 -18.73 -3.86 0.50
C VAL A 30 -17.65 -4.13 -0.53
N ALA A 31 -16.76 -3.16 -0.70
CA ALA A 31 -15.57 -3.25 -1.54
C ALA A 31 -14.30 -3.27 -0.69
N VAL A 32 -13.21 -3.75 -1.28
CA VAL A 32 -11.85 -3.53 -0.80
C VAL A 32 -11.09 -2.77 -1.88
N ASP A 33 -10.34 -1.73 -1.49
CA ASP A 33 -9.42 -1.01 -2.35
C ASP A 33 -8.04 -1.01 -1.70
N THR A 34 -6.97 -1.32 -2.45
CA THR A 34 -5.63 -1.45 -1.89
C THR A 34 -4.68 -0.43 -2.47
N ALA A 35 -4.14 0.45 -1.62
CA ALA A 35 -3.02 1.31 -1.98
C ALA A 35 -1.72 0.50 -1.85
N VAL A 36 -1.21 0.01 -2.99
CA VAL A 36 0.10 -0.64 -3.06
C VAL A 36 1.16 0.44 -3.25
N LEU A 37 1.98 0.68 -2.23
CA LEU A 37 3.05 1.68 -2.25
C LEU A 37 4.41 1.01 -2.40
N THR A 38 5.30 1.66 -3.17
CA THR A 38 6.69 1.22 -3.37
C THR A 38 7.62 2.41 -3.56
N LEU A 39 8.93 2.16 -3.44
CA LEU A 39 9.98 3.11 -3.77
C LEU A 39 10.51 2.83 -5.18
N ALA A 40 9.89 3.44 -6.18
CA ALA A 40 10.30 3.31 -7.57
C ALA A 40 11.60 4.11 -7.85
N PRO A 41 12.53 3.58 -8.67
CA PRO A 41 13.72 4.31 -9.08
C PRO A 41 13.34 5.59 -9.83
N ARG A 42 14.15 6.62 -9.67
CA ARG A 42 14.05 7.88 -10.45
C ARG A 42 14.92 7.77 -11.68
N ILE A 43 14.39 8.16 -12.80
CA ILE A 43 15.18 8.36 -14.02
C ILE A 43 15.88 9.73 -13.87
N ASN A 44 17.21 9.74 -13.92
CA ASN A 44 18.04 10.96 -13.81
C ASN A 44 17.67 11.83 -12.60
N PRO A 45 17.85 11.36 -11.36
CA PRO A 45 17.57 12.18 -10.19
C PRO A 45 18.52 13.39 -10.12
N ASP A 46 18.00 14.55 -9.70
CA ASP A 46 18.81 15.72 -9.42
C ASP A 46 19.95 15.41 -8.44
N PRO A 47 21.12 16.09 -8.54
CA PRO A 47 22.21 15.92 -7.59
C PRO A 47 21.73 16.12 -6.15
N GLY A 48 21.94 15.11 -5.29
CA GLY A 48 21.52 15.13 -3.88
C GLY A 48 20.07 14.71 -3.61
N ALA A 49 19.23 14.54 -4.62
CA ALA A 49 17.91 13.96 -4.45
C ALA A 49 18.01 12.45 -4.13
N PRO A 50 17.03 11.88 -3.39
CA PRO A 50 16.99 10.44 -3.21
C PRO A 50 16.81 9.73 -4.56
N PRO A 51 17.50 8.59 -4.78
CA PRO A 51 17.44 7.86 -6.05
C PRO A 51 16.07 7.22 -6.33
N HIS A 52 15.20 7.21 -5.35
CA HIS A 52 13.85 6.65 -5.42
C HIS A 52 12.79 7.69 -5.12
N ARG A 53 11.57 7.43 -5.57
CA ARG A 53 10.37 8.20 -5.24
C ARG A 53 9.26 7.27 -4.76
N LEU A 54 8.48 7.75 -3.78
CA LEU A 54 7.30 7.02 -3.34
C LEU A 54 6.24 7.04 -4.44
N SER A 55 5.84 5.85 -4.86
CA SER A 55 4.90 5.63 -5.96
C SER A 55 3.79 4.68 -5.51
N VAL A 56 2.64 4.81 -6.15
CA VAL A 56 1.47 3.92 -6.00
C VAL A 56 1.28 3.12 -7.27
N LEU A 57 0.98 1.82 -7.12
CA LEU A 57 0.61 0.95 -8.22
C LEU A 57 -0.85 1.17 -8.57
N LEU A 58 -1.10 1.41 -9.83
CA LEU A 58 -2.44 1.56 -10.41
C LEU A 58 -2.68 0.46 -11.43
N VAL A 59 -3.93 0.01 -11.50
CA VAL A 59 -4.42 -0.96 -12.48
C VAL A 59 -5.34 -0.27 -13.49
N ARG A 60 -5.29 -0.70 -14.75
CA ARG A 60 -6.16 -0.19 -15.80
C ARG A 60 -7.53 -0.86 -15.73
N ARG A 61 -8.56 -0.06 -15.50
CA ARG A 61 -9.95 -0.49 -15.64
C ARG A 61 -10.36 -0.38 -17.10
N ARG A 62 -11.03 -1.41 -17.63
CA ARG A 62 -11.49 -1.44 -19.01
C ARG A 62 -12.85 -0.75 -19.20
N GLU A 63 -13.64 -0.65 -18.14
CA GLU A 63 -15.02 -0.16 -18.16
C GLU A 63 -15.21 1.01 -17.19
N GLY A 64 -15.97 2.02 -17.61
CA GLY A 64 -16.40 3.19 -16.85
C GLY A 64 -16.97 4.24 -17.78
N ALA A 65 -17.88 5.08 -17.31
CA ALA A 65 -18.34 6.25 -18.03
C ALA A 65 -17.13 7.17 -18.28
N GLY A 66 -16.66 7.27 -19.51
CA GLY A 66 -15.49 8.08 -19.89
C GLY A 66 -14.27 7.27 -20.36
N GLY A 67 -14.37 5.95 -20.54
CA GLY A 67 -13.31 5.11 -21.11
C GLY A 67 -12.35 4.52 -20.07
N PRO A 68 -11.22 3.95 -20.53
CA PRO A 68 -10.28 3.28 -19.65
C PRO A 68 -9.66 4.22 -18.63
N GLN A 69 -9.76 3.89 -17.34
CA GLN A 69 -9.25 4.69 -16.24
C GLN A 69 -8.22 3.91 -15.43
N TRP A 70 -7.28 4.64 -14.81
CA TRP A 70 -6.35 4.09 -13.86
C TRP A 70 -6.93 4.20 -12.44
N ALA A 71 -6.90 3.10 -11.69
CA ALA A 71 -7.52 2.99 -10.38
C ALA A 71 -6.63 2.19 -9.42
N LEU A 72 -6.93 2.23 -8.14
CA LEU A 72 -6.38 1.27 -7.19
C LEU A 72 -6.89 -0.15 -7.50
N PRO A 73 -6.08 -1.20 -7.27
CA PRO A 73 -6.60 -2.56 -7.24
C PRO A 73 -7.72 -2.66 -6.20
N GLY A 74 -8.91 -2.99 -6.63
CA GLY A 74 -10.08 -3.08 -5.77
C GLY A 74 -11.11 -4.07 -6.31
N THR A 75 -11.96 -4.62 -5.45
CA THR A 75 -13.01 -5.56 -5.82
C THR A 75 -14.12 -5.54 -4.79
N PHE A 76 -15.32 -5.99 -5.17
CA PHE A 76 -16.38 -6.27 -4.21
C PHE A 76 -16.12 -7.56 -3.43
N LEU A 77 -16.53 -7.57 -2.18
CA LEU A 77 -16.53 -8.74 -1.33
C LEU A 77 -17.60 -9.73 -1.83
N HIS A 78 -17.26 -11.00 -1.91
CA HIS A 78 -18.21 -12.05 -2.21
C HIS A 78 -18.85 -12.59 -0.92
N GLN A 79 -20.04 -13.15 -1.04
CA GLN A 79 -20.73 -13.78 0.10
C GLN A 79 -19.84 -14.90 0.69
N GLY A 80 -19.61 -14.87 1.99
CA GLY A 80 -18.76 -15.83 2.69
C GLY A 80 -17.25 -15.58 2.56
N GLU A 81 -16.81 -14.58 1.79
CA GLU A 81 -15.40 -14.21 1.64
C GLU A 81 -14.94 -13.31 2.78
N ARG A 82 -13.70 -13.46 3.23
CA ARG A 82 -13.08 -12.53 4.18
C ARG A 82 -12.48 -11.35 3.43
N LEU A 83 -12.38 -10.20 4.09
CA LEU A 83 -11.73 -9.01 3.50
C LEU A 83 -10.30 -9.31 3.02
N ALA A 84 -9.52 -10.07 3.79
CA ALA A 84 -8.15 -10.44 3.41
C ALA A 84 -8.10 -11.30 2.14
N ASP A 85 -9.08 -12.18 1.93
CA ASP A 85 -9.17 -13.03 0.75
C ASP A 85 -9.53 -12.19 -0.48
N ALA A 86 -10.49 -11.26 -0.34
CA ALA A 86 -10.85 -10.30 -1.39
C ALA A 86 -9.68 -9.40 -1.79
N VAL A 87 -8.89 -8.92 -0.81
CA VAL A 87 -7.68 -8.14 -1.07
C VAL A 87 -6.66 -8.96 -1.87
N THR A 88 -6.37 -10.19 -1.42
CA THR A 88 -5.43 -11.09 -2.10
C THR A 88 -5.89 -11.40 -3.52
N ARG A 89 -7.17 -11.74 -3.69
CA ARG A 89 -7.77 -11.98 -5.01
C ARG A 89 -7.64 -10.76 -5.92
N SER A 90 -7.97 -9.57 -5.42
CA SER A 90 -7.87 -8.33 -6.19
C SER A 90 -6.43 -8.03 -6.63
N LEU A 91 -5.46 -8.19 -5.74
CA LEU A 91 -4.04 -7.96 -6.05
C LEU A 91 -3.53 -8.97 -7.08
N THR A 92 -3.84 -10.24 -6.91
CA THR A 92 -3.39 -11.30 -7.83
C THR A 92 -4.03 -11.16 -9.22
N GLU A 93 -5.35 -11.04 -9.30
CA GLU A 93 -6.07 -11.05 -10.59
C GLU A 93 -5.90 -9.75 -11.38
N LYS A 94 -5.89 -8.59 -10.69
CA LYS A 94 -5.90 -7.28 -11.34
C LYS A 94 -4.51 -6.69 -11.49
N ALA A 95 -3.64 -6.91 -10.52
CA ALA A 95 -2.32 -6.32 -10.49
C ALA A 95 -1.18 -7.32 -10.73
N GLY A 96 -1.45 -8.64 -10.78
CA GLY A 96 -0.41 -9.66 -10.87
C GLY A 96 0.54 -9.68 -9.67
N VAL A 97 0.11 -9.12 -8.54
CA VAL A 97 0.91 -9.00 -7.32
C VAL A 97 0.58 -10.14 -6.39
N THR A 98 1.59 -10.91 -6.05
CA THR A 98 1.52 -11.98 -5.05
C THR A 98 2.46 -11.64 -3.90
N GLY A 99 2.03 -11.87 -2.67
CA GLY A 99 2.82 -11.56 -1.47
C GLY A 99 2.52 -10.16 -0.92
N GLY A 100 3.38 -9.72 0.02
CA GLY A 100 3.11 -8.54 0.84
C GLY A 100 2.14 -8.86 1.99
N HIS A 101 2.01 -7.90 2.89
CA HIS A 101 1.11 -8.01 4.06
C HIS A 101 0.17 -6.80 4.08
N PRO A 102 -0.91 -6.80 3.25
CA PRO A 102 -1.88 -5.73 3.26
C PRO A 102 -2.48 -5.56 4.65
N ALA A 103 -2.41 -4.35 5.20
CA ALA A 103 -3.02 -4.00 6.48
C ALA A 103 -4.22 -3.09 6.24
N GLN A 104 -5.29 -3.30 6.98
CA GLN A 104 -6.44 -2.40 6.93
C GLN A 104 -6.01 -0.99 7.28
N LEU A 105 -6.43 -0.03 6.46
CA LEU A 105 -6.09 1.38 6.58
C LEU A 105 -7.22 2.18 7.21
N ALA A 106 -8.37 2.19 6.57
CA ALA A 106 -9.57 2.91 7.00
C ALA A 106 -10.80 2.39 6.24
N VAL A 107 -11.98 2.74 6.71
CA VAL A 107 -13.22 2.59 5.96
C VAL A 107 -13.55 3.93 5.30
N PHE A 108 -13.94 3.86 4.03
CA PHE A 108 -14.41 4.99 3.23
C PHE A 108 -15.90 4.77 2.97
N ASP A 109 -16.72 5.60 3.56
CA ASP A 109 -18.18 5.39 3.73
C ASP A 109 -19.02 6.59 3.26
N ASP A 110 -18.44 7.56 2.56
CA ASP A 110 -19.21 8.67 1.98
C ASP A 110 -20.33 8.10 1.10
N PRO A 111 -21.61 8.46 1.34
CA PRO A 111 -22.74 7.95 0.56
C PRO A 111 -22.62 8.22 -0.94
N GLY A 112 -21.93 9.29 -1.33
CA GLY A 112 -21.70 9.68 -2.71
C GLY A 112 -20.40 9.15 -3.32
N ARG A 113 -19.65 8.30 -2.62
CA ARG A 113 -18.34 7.82 -3.09
C ARG A 113 -18.38 7.02 -4.39
N ASP A 114 -19.49 6.37 -4.67
CA ASP A 114 -19.68 5.52 -5.85
C ASP A 114 -21.03 5.83 -6.52
N GLU A 115 -20.99 6.27 -7.78
CA GLU A 115 -22.18 6.60 -8.56
C GLU A 115 -23.11 5.40 -8.84
N ARG A 116 -22.61 4.19 -8.67
CA ARG A 116 -23.36 2.95 -8.92
C ARG A 116 -24.32 2.58 -7.79
N GLY A 117 -24.17 3.19 -6.62
CA GLY A 117 -25.05 2.96 -5.46
C GLY A 117 -24.34 3.06 -4.12
N TRP A 118 -24.98 2.56 -3.07
CA TRP A 118 -24.45 2.59 -1.72
C TRP A 118 -23.33 1.55 -1.54
N VAL A 119 -22.11 2.04 -1.45
CA VAL A 119 -20.89 1.23 -1.35
C VAL A 119 -20.05 1.71 -0.17
N LEU A 120 -19.57 0.77 0.64
CA LEU A 120 -18.49 1.00 1.60
C LEU A 120 -17.19 0.40 1.05
N SER A 121 -16.08 1.08 1.20
CA SER A 121 -14.76 0.50 0.90
C SER A 121 -13.92 0.35 2.15
N VAL A 122 -13.48 -0.86 2.42
CA VAL A 122 -12.45 -1.15 3.42
C VAL A 122 -11.10 -1.05 2.74
N ALA A 123 -10.48 0.13 2.84
CA ALA A 123 -9.20 0.39 2.22
C ALA A 123 -8.05 -0.31 2.96
N HIS A 124 -7.06 -0.78 2.19
CA HIS A 124 -5.86 -1.44 2.70
C HIS A 124 -4.60 -0.72 2.19
N LEU A 125 -3.53 -0.80 2.98
CA LEU A 125 -2.19 -0.39 2.62
C LEU A 125 -1.31 -1.64 2.49
N ALA A 126 -0.70 -1.82 1.33
CA ALA A 126 0.39 -2.76 1.11
C ALA A 126 1.66 -1.98 0.76
N VAL A 127 2.79 -2.31 1.38
CA VAL A 127 4.09 -1.75 1.03
C VAL A 127 4.94 -2.89 0.48
N ILE A 128 5.36 -2.76 -0.78
CA ILE A 128 6.01 -3.83 -1.52
C ILE A 128 7.33 -3.31 -2.09
N PRO A 129 8.46 -4.03 -1.91
CA PRO A 129 9.71 -3.68 -2.56
C PRO A 129 9.55 -3.57 -4.07
N TYR A 130 10.24 -2.61 -4.69
CA TYR A 130 10.15 -2.40 -6.15
C TYR A 130 10.54 -3.66 -6.95
N ALA A 131 11.56 -4.38 -6.48
CA ALA A 131 12.03 -5.61 -7.12
C ALA A 131 10.93 -6.68 -7.24
N ASP A 132 9.98 -6.73 -6.29
CA ASP A 132 8.87 -7.70 -6.31
C ASP A 132 7.74 -7.28 -7.28
N LEU A 133 7.77 -6.04 -7.76
CA LEU A 133 6.82 -5.50 -8.75
C LEU A 133 7.40 -5.42 -10.17
N GLU A 134 8.71 -5.42 -10.30
CA GLU A 134 9.43 -5.15 -11.55
C GLU A 134 8.98 -6.08 -12.68
N GLY A 135 8.94 -7.37 -12.44
CA GLY A 135 8.51 -8.36 -13.43
C GLY A 135 7.06 -8.14 -13.91
N THR A 136 6.16 -7.75 -13.02
CA THR A 136 4.77 -7.44 -13.40
C THR A 136 4.68 -6.16 -14.23
N LEU A 137 5.46 -5.13 -13.85
CA LEU A 137 5.50 -3.86 -14.59
C LEU A 137 6.06 -4.02 -16.00
N GLU A 138 7.04 -4.92 -16.18
CA GLU A 138 7.64 -5.21 -17.47
C GLU A 138 6.74 -6.06 -18.37
N THR A 139 6.08 -7.06 -17.80
CA THR A 139 5.26 -8.01 -18.56
C THR A 139 3.83 -7.53 -18.84
N GLN A 140 3.32 -6.57 -18.07
CA GLN A 140 1.92 -6.10 -18.18
C GLN A 140 1.81 -4.55 -18.18
N PRO A 141 2.61 -3.82 -19.00
CA PRO A 141 2.66 -2.34 -18.95
C PRO A 141 1.33 -1.65 -19.30
N GLU A 142 0.47 -2.30 -20.07
CA GLU A 142 -0.88 -1.80 -20.35
C GLU A 142 -1.87 -2.03 -19.22
N ARG A 143 -1.61 -2.93 -18.30
CA ARG A 143 -2.53 -3.30 -17.20
C ARG A 143 -2.16 -2.65 -15.89
N VAL A 144 -0.88 -2.45 -15.64
CA VAL A 144 -0.35 -1.90 -14.38
C VAL A 144 0.66 -0.80 -14.65
N ARG A 145 0.70 0.20 -13.77
CA ARG A 145 1.73 1.23 -13.79
C ARG A 145 2.03 1.76 -12.40
N LEU A 146 3.21 2.33 -12.23
CA LEU A 146 3.56 3.12 -11.06
C LEU A 146 3.42 4.60 -11.34
N THR A 147 2.79 5.31 -10.41
CA THR A 147 2.61 6.75 -10.48
C THR A 147 3.09 7.39 -9.17
N PRO A 148 3.78 8.55 -9.18
CA PRO A 148 4.18 9.22 -7.96
C PRO A 148 2.95 9.53 -7.07
N VAL A 149 3.01 9.21 -5.77
CA VAL A 149 1.91 9.50 -4.84
C VAL A 149 1.61 10.99 -4.70
N SER A 150 2.55 11.87 -5.08
CA SER A 150 2.36 13.33 -5.08
C SER A 150 1.52 13.82 -6.26
N ARG A 151 1.42 13.04 -7.33
CA ARG A 151 0.67 13.34 -8.56
C ARG A 151 0.13 12.06 -9.16
N PRO A 152 -0.84 11.40 -8.51
CA PRO A 152 -1.37 10.13 -9.01
C PRO A 152 -2.19 10.27 -10.29
N GLY A 153 -2.50 11.50 -10.70
CA GLY A 153 -3.42 11.79 -11.79
C GLY A 153 -4.89 11.68 -11.37
N PRO A 154 -5.83 11.80 -12.30
CA PRO A 154 -7.23 11.58 -12.02
C PRO A 154 -7.48 10.11 -11.68
N LEU A 155 -8.10 9.88 -10.54
CA LEU A 155 -8.50 8.57 -10.05
C LEU A 155 -10.02 8.55 -9.86
N PRO A 156 -10.69 7.43 -10.16
CA PRO A 156 -12.13 7.30 -9.95
C PRO A 156 -12.46 7.25 -8.46
N TYR A 157 -13.70 7.51 -8.14
CA TYR A 157 -14.24 7.45 -6.77
C TYR A 157 -13.42 8.35 -5.81
N ASP A 158 -13.23 7.88 -4.61
CA ASP A 158 -12.39 8.48 -3.57
C ASP A 158 -10.98 7.89 -3.49
N HIS A 159 -10.50 7.21 -4.55
CA HIS A 159 -9.17 6.59 -4.57
C HIS A 159 -8.03 7.57 -4.29
N ALA A 160 -8.18 8.83 -4.66
CA ALA A 160 -7.20 9.87 -4.33
C ALA A 160 -7.08 10.09 -2.80
N LEU A 161 -8.21 10.00 -2.08
CA LEU A 161 -8.24 10.09 -0.62
C LEU A 161 -7.61 8.86 0.03
N ILE A 162 -7.84 7.66 -0.54
CA ILE A 162 -7.19 6.42 -0.08
C ILE A 162 -5.67 6.51 -0.24
N VAL A 163 -5.18 6.99 -1.39
CA VAL A 163 -3.72 7.22 -1.62
C VAL A 163 -3.15 8.23 -0.62
N ALA A 164 -3.87 9.30 -0.33
CA ALA A 164 -3.46 10.31 0.64
C ALA A 164 -3.37 9.73 2.06
N ALA A 165 -4.37 8.93 2.47
CA ALA A 165 -4.40 8.24 3.76
C ALA A 165 -3.25 7.22 3.87
N ALA A 166 -3.03 6.41 2.84
CA ALA A 166 -1.94 5.44 2.78
C ALA A 166 -0.55 6.11 2.90
N ARG A 167 -0.35 7.22 2.18
CA ARG A 167 0.87 8.02 2.30
C ARG A 167 1.07 8.59 3.71
N LYS A 168 0.01 9.07 4.35
CA LYS A 168 0.04 9.59 5.73
C LYS A 168 0.42 8.49 6.70
N GLU A 169 -0.20 7.32 6.58
CA GLU A 169 0.07 6.17 7.42
C GLU A 169 1.51 5.65 7.25
N LEU A 170 2.00 5.52 6.01
CA LEU A 170 3.38 5.10 5.76
C LEU A 170 4.38 6.10 6.38
N ARG A 171 4.15 7.40 6.25
CA ARG A 171 4.98 8.42 6.90
C ARG A 171 4.99 8.28 8.42
N ARG A 172 3.85 7.96 9.02
CA ARG A 172 3.74 7.72 10.46
C ARG A 172 4.60 6.52 10.89
N ARG A 173 4.54 5.41 10.13
CA ARG A 173 5.35 4.21 10.41
C ARG A 173 6.85 4.47 10.32
N TYR A 174 7.27 5.38 9.44
CA TYR A 174 8.67 5.78 9.23
C TYR A 174 9.12 6.97 10.08
N ALA A 175 8.30 7.49 11.00
CA ALA A 175 8.66 8.65 11.79
C ALA A 175 9.83 8.38 12.75
N ASP A 176 9.82 7.22 13.39
CA ASP A 176 10.71 6.84 14.50
C ASP A 176 11.36 5.44 14.34
N ARG A 177 11.08 4.73 13.26
CA ARG A 177 11.57 3.37 13.02
C ARG A 177 12.42 3.28 11.76
N PRO A 178 13.61 2.67 11.81
CA PRO A 178 14.42 2.46 10.63
C PRO A 178 13.84 1.35 9.76
N ASP A 179 13.21 1.71 8.66
CA ASP A 179 12.71 0.82 7.62
C ASP A 179 11.80 -0.32 8.13
N PRO A 180 10.66 0.00 8.74
CA PRO A 180 9.73 -0.98 9.31
C PRO A 180 9.08 -1.89 8.25
N GLU A 181 9.04 -1.46 7.00
CA GLU A 181 8.48 -2.23 5.89
C GLU A 181 9.54 -3.04 5.11
N HIS A 182 10.78 -3.09 5.63
CA HIS A 182 11.87 -3.87 5.04
C HIS A 182 12.15 -3.57 3.56
N LEU A 183 12.01 -2.31 3.14
CA LEU A 183 12.30 -1.86 1.78
C LEU A 183 13.78 -1.91 1.42
N LEU A 184 14.65 -1.93 2.42
CA LEU A 184 16.07 -2.22 2.28
C LEU A 184 16.34 -3.68 2.64
N GLY A 185 17.36 -4.24 2.03
CA GLY A 185 17.88 -5.56 2.40
C GLY A 185 18.31 -5.63 3.89
N PRO A 186 18.78 -6.78 4.36
CA PRO A 186 19.12 -6.99 5.76
C PRO A 186 20.32 -6.15 6.23
N ARG A 187 21.15 -5.67 5.30
CA ARG A 187 22.32 -4.82 5.57
C ARG A 187 22.31 -3.62 4.64
N PHE A 188 22.38 -2.43 5.19
CA PHE A 188 22.33 -1.16 4.47
C PHE A 188 23.27 -0.14 5.09
N THR A 189 23.60 0.89 4.30
CA THR A 189 24.33 2.06 4.78
C THR A 189 23.39 3.09 5.38
N PHE A 190 23.91 3.97 6.21
CA PHE A 190 23.13 5.09 6.76
C PHE A 190 22.60 6.05 5.66
N ARG A 191 23.31 6.13 4.54
CA ARG A 191 22.91 6.92 3.36
C ARG A 191 21.67 6.31 2.70
N GLU A 192 21.67 5.00 2.44
CA GLU A 192 20.53 4.29 1.86
C GLU A 192 19.30 4.43 2.75
N LEU A 193 19.44 4.22 4.07
CA LEU A 193 18.34 4.43 5.01
C LEU A 193 17.77 5.85 4.93
N ARG A 194 18.63 6.88 4.95
CA ARG A 194 18.19 8.27 4.85
C ARG A 194 17.47 8.54 3.52
N HIS A 195 17.94 7.98 2.42
CA HIS A 195 17.32 8.15 1.11
C HIS A 195 15.89 7.60 1.05
N ILE A 196 15.62 6.41 1.61
CA ILE A 196 14.26 5.87 1.64
C ILE A 196 13.35 6.71 2.54
N HIS A 197 13.83 7.15 3.69
CA HIS A 197 13.08 8.05 4.57
C HIS A 197 12.78 9.40 3.90
N GLN A 198 13.72 9.98 3.15
CA GLN A 198 13.50 11.21 2.38
C GLN A 198 12.45 11.00 1.29
N ALA A 199 12.51 9.89 0.56
CA ALA A 199 11.53 9.56 -0.47
C ALA A 199 10.10 9.42 0.09
N ILE A 200 9.95 8.75 1.25
CA ILE A 200 8.67 8.57 1.94
C ILE A 200 8.18 9.89 2.53
N ALA A 201 9.05 10.64 3.20
CA ALA A 201 8.72 11.95 3.77
C ALA A 201 8.37 12.98 2.67
N GLY A 202 8.94 12.83 1.47
CA GLY A 202 8.79 13.78 0.37
C GLY A 202 9.51 15.10 0.62
N ARG A 203 10.54 15.10 1.48
CA ARG A 203 11.37 16.26 1.83
C ARG A 203 12.78 15.85 2.19
N ASN A 204 13.70 16.79 2.14
CA ASN A 204 15.06 16.55 2.61
C ASN A 204 15.09 16.36 4.13
N LEU A 205 15.94 15.44 4.60
CA LEU A 205 16.19 15.18 6.01
C LEU A 205 17.63 15.51 6.34
N GLN A 206 17.81 16.39 7.32
CA GLN A 206 19.12 16.83 7.76
C GLN A 206 19.92 15.65 8.34
N LYS A 207 21.15 15.46 7.86
CA LYS A 207 21.97 14.25 8.08
C LYS A 207 22.19 13.94 9.58
N ASP A 208 22.58 14.93 10.36
CA ASP A 208 22.97 14.72 11.76
C ASP A 208 21.75 14.52 12.66
N THR A 209 20.65 15.24 12.38
CA THR A 209 19.36 15.06 13.07
C THR A 209 18.82 13.67 12.80
N PHE A 210 18.83 13.23 11.53
CA PHE A 210 18.40 11.90 11.14
C PHE A 210 19.27 10.81 11.79
N ARG A 211 20.59 11.02 11.83
CA ARG A 211 21.53 10.08 12.47
C ARG A 211 21.28 9.95 13.97
N ARG A 212 21.02 11.05 14.66
CA ARG A 212 20.68 11.02 16.10
C ARG A 212 19.38 10.27 16.36
N ALA A 213 18.37 10.47 15.52
CA ALA A 213 17.07 9.81 15.67
C ALA A 213 17.13 8.30 15.38
N MET A 214 17.78 7.89 14.29
CA MET A 214 17.78 6.49 13.84
C MET A 214 18.91 5.65 14.40
N GLY A 215 20.03 6.27 14.81
CA GLY A 215 21.23 5.59 15.30
C GLY A 215 20.97 4.60 16.43
N PRO A 216 20.21 4.95 17.47
CA PRO A 216 19.89 4.03 18.59
C PRO A 216 19.16 2.75 18.16
N HIS A 217 18.47 2.75 17.04
CA HIS A 217 17.70 1.62 16.51
C HIS A 217 18.52 0.76 15.51
N LEU A 218 19.81 1.04 15.36
CA LEU A 218 20.68 0.36 14.41
C LEU A 218 21.83 -0.33 15.09
N GLN A 219 22.22 -1.48 14.57
CA GLN A 219 23.42 -2.20 14.98
C GLN A 219 24.42 -2.24 13.82
N GLY A 220 25.67 -1.84 14.08
CA GLY A 220 26.77 -1.97 13.11
C GLY A 220 27.05 -3.45 12.82
N THR A 221 27.31 -3.76 11.55
CA THR A 221 27.63 -5.15 11.13
C THR A 221 29.11 -5.46 11.10
N GLY A 222 29.97 -4.47 11.36
CA GLY A 222 31.43 -4.60 11.20
C GLY A 222 31.91 -4.65 9.75
N THR A 223 31.00 -4.60 8.77
CA THR A 223 31.33 -4.64 7.33
C THR A 223 31.19 -3.28 6.68
N LEU A 224 31.94 -3.07 5.60
CA LEU A 224 31.88 -1.85 4.79
C LEU A 224 31.15 -2.11 3.47
N SER A 225 30.59 -1.04 2.87
CA SER A 225 30.06 -1.10 1.50
C SER A 225 31.17 -1.32 0.49
N SER A 226 30.90 -2.10 -0.55
CA SER A 226 31.78 -2.34 -1.69
C SER A 226 31.20 -1.72 -2.97
N GLY A 227 32.06 -1.33 -3.91
CA GLY A 227 31.62 -1.02 -5.28
C GLY A 227 31.00 0.35 -5.53
N THR A 228 31.07 1.31 -4.61
CA THR A 228 30.61 2.68 -4.86
C THR A 228 31.78 3.66 -4.99
N VAL A 229 31.63 4.66 -5.87
CA VAL A 229 32.59 5.79 -5.94
C VAL A 229 32.56 6.52 -4.60
N GLY A 230 33.72 6.62 -3.93
CA GLY A 230 33.89 7.29 -2.67
C GLY A 230 34.42 6.38 -1.54
N ARG A 231 34.62 6.96 -0.35
CA ARG A 231 35.10 6.21 0.82
C ARG A 231 34.08 5.13 1.23
N PRO A 232 34.51 3.86 1.48
CA PRO A 232 33.64 2.81 1.97
C PRO A 232 32.87 3.23 3.23
N SER A 233 31.58 2.92 3.25
CA SER A 233 30.68 3.30 4.34
C SER A 233 30.32 2.08 5.20
N GLN A 234 30.25 2.27 6.52
CA GLN A 234 29.79 1.24 7.44
C GLN A 234 28.39 0.77 7.10
N ARG A 235 28.17 -0.56 7.17
CA ARG A 235 26.85 -1.18 7.05
C ARG A 235 26.23 -1.41 8.42
N PHE A 236 24.92 -1.30 8.45
CA PHE A 236 24.07 -1.47 9.61
C PHE A 236 22.98 -2.51 9.33
N ARG A 237 22.41 -3.03 10.39
CA ARG A 237 21.15 -3.78 10.41
C ARG A 237 20.20 -3.16 11.42
N ARG A 238 18.94 -3.44 11.31
CA ARG A 238 17.93 -3.03 12.31
C ARG A 238 18.27 -3.73 13.64
N ALA A 239 18.26 -3.01 14.76
CA ALA A 239 18.31 -3.61 16.08
C ALA A 239 17.03 -4.43 16.30
N ARG A 240 17.15 -5.51 17.05
CA ARG A 240 16.00 -6.36 17.42
C ARG A 240 15.18 -5.69 18.53
#